data_6f511f6b5bc7ee055e8b986667c45353
#
_entry.id   6f511f6b5bc7ee055e8b986667c45353
#
_cell.length_a   1.000
_cell.length_b   1.000
_cell.length_c   1.000
_cell.angle_alpha   90.00
_cell.angle_beta   90.00
_cell.angle_gamma   90.00
#
_symmetry.space_group_name_H-M   'P 1'
#
loop_
_entity.id
_entity.type
_entity.pdbx_description
1 polymer ?
#
loop_
_entity_poly.entity_id
_entity_poly.type
_entity_poly.pdbx_seq_one_letter_code
_entity_poly.pdbx_strand_id
1 'polypeptide(L)'
;MAIFTELIKARLTLLVVLTTLVGFYLGSGSPVDYWLMLHTVFGTALVASGAAALNQLIEREHDARMRRTESRPLPSGRITPNAVLLLGVLLSVIGLAWLLFAVNALTAMLGAVTLASYLFVYTPLKRVTVLNTAVGAVPGSLPPLMGWAAATGTVSAHGWALFAVLFFWQMPHFMAIAWLYRDDYSKAGYRMLSGVDPDGRRTAASAIRNTIALLVISLYPYLLDLAGRAYLAGAVVFGLAFLGCAIVFARDPSPKTAKRLFFASILYLPLLLGLLVVDKDTKKLTAPRPVSQQSELPALRG
;
A
#
# COMPACT_ATOMS: atom_id res chain seq x y z
N MET A 1 -5.57 24.61 -9.53
CA MET A 1 -4.99 23.73 -8.49
C MET A 1 -5.95 22.63 -8.03
N ALA A 2 -7.20 22.91 -7.69
CA ALA A 2 -8.14 21.89 -7.18
C ALA A 2 -8.32 20.67 -8.10
N ILE A 3 -8.51 20.87 -9.41
CA ILE A 3 -8.68 19.77 -10.38
C ILE A 3 -7.47 18.83 -10.39
N PHE A 4 -6.26 19.37 -10.41
CA PHE A 4 -5.04 18.57 -10.41
C PHE A 4 -4.90 17.73 -9.15
N THR A 5 -5.09 18.30 -7.96
CA THR A 5 -5.01 17.56 -6.68
C THR A 5 -6.07 16.47 -6.55
N GLU A 6 -7.27 16.67 -7.13
CA GLU A 6 -8.31 15.65 -7.21
C GLU A 6 -7.92 14.53 -8.18
N LEU A 7 -7.34 14.84 -9.35
CA LEU A 7 -6.92 13.85 -10.34
C LEU A 7 -5.82 12.95 -9.82
N ILE A 8 -4.78 13.52 -9.21
CA ILE A 8 -3.67 12.74 -8.66
C ILE A 8 -4.04 12.04 -7.34
N LYS A 9 -5.27 12.22 -6.83
CA LYS A 9 -5.71 11.71 -5.53
C LYS A 9 -4.70 12.04 -4.42
N ALA A 10 -4.38 13.32 -4.25
CA ALA A 10 -3.24 13.80 -3.47
C ALA A 10 -3.06 13.13 -2.09
N ARG A 11 -4.16 12.85 -1.36
CA ARG A 11 -4.11 12.16 -0.05
C ARG A 11 -3.61 10.71 -0.18
N LEU A 12 -4.03 9.99 -1.22
CA LEU A 12 -3.60 8.61 -1.47
C LEU A 12 -2.14 8.60 -1.94
N THR A 13 -1.78 9.49 -2.87
CA THR A 13 -0.40 9.63 -3.35
C THR A 13 0.55 10.01 -2.22
N LEU A 14 0.13 10.87 -1.27
CA LEU A 14 0.91 11.17 -0.07
C LEU A 14 1.17 9.91 0.78
N LEU A 15 0.17 9.05 0.98
CA LEU A 15 0.36 7.80 1.71
C LEU A 15 1.36 6.87 1.00
N VAL A 16 1.27 6.75 -0.33
CA VAL A 16 2.22 5.98 -1.16
C VAL A 16 3.64 6.51 -0.96
N VAL A 17 3.82 7.82 -1.05
CA VAL A 17 5.12 8.50 -0.84
C VAL A 17 5.65 8.27 0.57
N LEU A 18 4.82 8.42 1.60
CA LEU A 18 5.22 8.21 3.00
C LEU A 18 5.65 6.75 3.25
N THR A 19 4.93 5.78 2.70
CA THR A 19 5.31 4.36 2.87
C THR A 19 6.57 4.01 2.09
N THR A 20 6.81 4.62 0.92
CA THR A 20 8.08 4.52 0.17
C THR A 20 9.23 5.13 0.98
N LEU A 21 9.02 6.31 1.55
CA LEU A 21 9.99 7.00 2.40
C LEU A 21 10.40 6.13 3.60
N VAL A 22 9.42 5.53 4.29
CA VAL A 22 9.67 4.61 5.41
C VAL A 22 10.48 3.40 4.94
N GLY A 23 10.10 2.79 3.82
CA GLY A 23 10.82 1.65 3.25
C GLY A 23 12.27 2.01 2.90
N PHE A 24 12.50 3.17 2.30
CA PHE A 24 13.84 3.68 1.99
C PHE A 24 14.65 3.91 3.26
N TYR A 25 14.10 4.63 4.23
CA TYR A 25 14.79 4.93 5.48
C TYR A 25 15.19 3.65 6.23
N LEU A 26 14.29 2.67 6.28
CA LEU A 26 14.57 1.39 6.94
C LEU A 26 15.64 0.57 6.21
N GLY A 27 15.69 0.62 4.88
CA GLY A 27 16.72 -0.02 4.06
C GLY A 27 18.07 0.70 4.08
N SER A 28 18.10 1.98 4.44
CA SER A 28 19.31 2.79 4.41
C SER A 28 20.26 2.40 5.55
N GLY A 29 21.58 2.39 5.23
CA GLY A 29 22.63 2.40 6.23
C GLY A 29 22.82 3.78 6.87
N SER A 30 23.94 3.95 7.59
CA SER A 30 24.33 5.24 8.15
C SER A 30 25.66 5.69 7.51
N PRO A 31 25.76 6.90 6.94
CA PRO A 31 24.70 7.93 6.83
C PRO A 31 23.62 7.60 5.79
N VAL A 32 22.42 8.18 5.96
CA VAL A 32 21.32 8.06 4.99
C VAL A 32 21.63 8.91 3.77
N ASP A 33 21.50 8.35 2.56
CA ASP A 33 21.57 9.12 1.33
C ASP A 33 20.22 9.85 1.08
N TYR A 34 20.12 11.07 1.62
CA TYR A 34 18.92 11.89 1.47
C TYR A 34 18.66 12.33 0.03
N TRP A 35 19.72 12.40 -0.80
CA TRP A 35 19.57 12.78 -2.19
C TRP A 35 18.91 11.66 -2.99
N LEU A 36 19.39 10.44 -2.84
CA LEU A 36 18.77 9.25 -3.43
C LEU A 36 17.33 9.05 -2.92
N MET A 37 17.08 9.33 -1.63
CA MET A 37 15.74 9.29 -1.04
C MET A 37 14.78 10.28 -1.72
N LEU A 38 15.22 11.51 -1.96
CA LEU A 38 14.41 12.53 -2.66
C LEU A 38 14.10 12.10 -4.10
N HIS A 39 15.08 11.55 -4.85
CA HIS A 39 14.83 11.02 -6.19
C HIS A 39 13.82 9.86 -6.15
N THR A 40 13.93 8.95 -5.18
CA THR A 40 13.00 7.82 -5.01
C THR A 40 11.57 8.30 -4.76
N VAL A 41 11.42 9.22 -3.83
CA VAL A 41 10.12 9.80 -3.45
C VAL A 41 9.50 10.55 -4.62
N PHE A 42 10.28 11.37 -5.33
CA PHE A 42 9.81 12.15 -6.46
C PHE A 42 9.33 11.26 -7.61
N GLY A 43 10.16 10.27 -8.03
CA GLY A 43 9.79 9.34 -9.08
C GLY A 43 8.54 8.51 -8.71
N THR A 44 8.46 8.04 -7.46
CA THR A 44 7.28 7.31 -6.97
C THR A 44 6.03 8.19 -6.95
N ALA A 45 6.15 9.46 -6.57
CA ALA A 45 5.04 10.41 -6.60
C ALA A 45 4.49 10.62 -8.01
N LEU A 46 5.37 10.72 -9.01
CA LEU A 46 4.98 10.83 -10.41
C LEU A 46 4.24 9.59 -10.90
N VAL A 47 4.78 8.38 -10.65
CA VAL A 47 4.14 7.11 -11.03
C VAL A 47 2.77 6.97 -10.36
N ALA A 48 2.68 7.24 -9.05
CA ALA A 48 1.43 7.15 -8.30
C ALA A 48 0.38 8.17 -8.79
N SER A 49 0.81 9.39 -9.13
CA SER A 49 -0.05 10.44 -9.69
C SER A 49 -0.58 10.04 -11.07
N GLY A 50 0.28 9.50 -11.93
CA GLY A 50 -0.10 8.98 -13.24
C GLY A 50 -1.09 7.81 -13.13
N ALA A 51 -0.81 6.85 -12.24
CA ALA A 51 -1.70 5.72 -11.93
C ALA A 51 -3.08 6.20 -11.46
N ALA A 52 -3.13 7.21 -10.58
CA ALA A 52 -4.38 7.76 -10.06
C ALA A 52 -5.21 8.46 -11.17
N ALA A 53 -4.56 9.22 -12.05
CA ALA A 53 -5.21 9.90 -13.16
C ALA A 53 -5.77 8.88 -14.19
N LEU A 54 -4.95 7.91 -14.61
CA LEU A 54 -5.37 6.86 -15.55
C LEU A 54 -6.47 5.96 -14.98
N ASN A 55 -6.41 5.64 -13.68
CA ASN A 55 -7.49 4.90 -13.03
C ASN A 55 -8.83 5.66 -13.06
N GLN A 56 -8.82 6.98 -12.81
CA GLN A 56 -10.04 7.79 -12.92
C GLN A 56 -10.57 7.82 -14.37
N LEU A 57 -9.68 7.82 -15.37
CA LEU A 57 -10.08 7.73 -16.78
C LEU A 57 -10.78 6.42 -17.10
N ILE A 58 -10.22 5.29 -16.65
CA ILE A 58 -10.79 3.94 -16.86
C ILE A 58 -12.14 3.78 -16.13
N GLU A 59 -12.26 4.37 -14.94
CA GLU A 59 -13.45 4.23 -14.07
C GLU A 59 -14.49 5.32 -14.26
N ARG A 60 -14.31 6.31 -15.17
CA ARG A 60 -15.14 7.53 -15.28
C ARG A 60 -16.65 7.28 -15.33
N GLU A 61 -17.08 6.25 -16.08
CA GLU A 61 -18.51 5.92 -16.25
C GLU A 61 -19.11 5.28 -14.98
N HIS A 62 -18.31 4.55 -14.21
CA HIS A 62 -18.69 3.94 -12.95
C HIS A 62 -18.67 4.98 -11.82
N ASP A 63 -17.65 5.85 -11.83
CA ASP A 63 -17.53 6.97 -10.91
C ASP A 63 -18.74 7.92 -10.98
N ALA A 64 -19.29 8.13 -12.18
CA ALA A 64 -20.48 8.94 -12.40
C ALA A 64 -21.77 8.36 -11.74
N ARG A 65 -21.79 7.07 -11.41
CA ARG A 65 -22.93 6.38 -10.78
C ARG A 65 -22.88 6.33 -9.26
N MET A 66 -21.78 6.80 -8.67
CA MET A 66 -21.58 6.80 -7.20
C MET A 66 -21.61 8.21 -6.65
N ARG A 67 -22.41 8.46 -5.61
CA ARG A 67 -22.50 9.77 -4.94
C ARG A 67 -21.14 10.30 -4.48
N ARG A 68 -20.26 9.40 -4.03
CA ARG A 68 -18.92 9.75 -3.55
C ARG A 68 -17.99 10.27 -4.64
N THR A 69 -18.20 9.89 -5.89
CA THR A 69 -17.24 10.10 -7.00
C THR A 69 -17.84 10.84 -8.21
N GLU A 70 -19.15 11.06 -8.27
CA GLU A 70 -19.83 11.80 -9.35
C GLU A 70 -19.31 13.22 -9.54
N SER A 71 -18.86 13.85 -8.46
CA SER A 71 -18.27 15.19 -8.47
C SER A 71 -16.79 15.24 -8.89
N ARG A 72 -16.14 14.10 -9.17
CA ARG A 72 -14.77 14.08 -9.65
C ARG A 72 -14.62 14.83 -10.98
N PRO A 73 -13.38 15.31 -11.32
CA PRO A 73 -13.16 16.14 -12.51
C PRO A 73 -13.64 15.53 -13.83
N LEU A 74 -13.47 14.22 -14.02
CA LEU A 74 -13.90 13.54 -15.25
C LEU A 74 -15.41 13.29 -15.31
N PRO A 75 -16.06 12.67 -14.32
CA PRO A 75 -17.52 12.48 -14.32
C PRO A 75 -18.30 13.78 -14.43
N SER A 76 -17.81 14.85 -13.79
CA SER A 76 -18.45 16.18 -13.79
C SER A 76 -18.13 17.01 -15.04
N GLY A 77 -17.35 16.50 -15.98
CA GLY A 77 -17.00 17.22 -17.22
C GLY A 77 -16.04 18.42 -17.05
N ARG A 78 -15.44 18.59 -15.85
CA ARG A 78 -14.48 19.68 -15.56
C ARG A 78 -13.15 19.55 -16.28
N ILE A 79 -12.85 18.36 -16.85
CA ILE A 79 -11.65 18.07 -17.65
C ILE A 79 -11.98 17.04 -18.72
N THR A 80 -11.33 17.13 -19.87
CA THR A 80 -11.55 16.19 -20.96
C THR A 80 -10.79 14.87 -20.77
N PRO A 81 -11.33 13.73 -21.24
CA PRO A 81 -10.64 12.43 -21.16
C PRO A 81 -9.26 12.42 -21.78
N ASN A 82 -9.08 13.12 -22.93
CA ASN A 82 -7.79 13.19 -23.64
C ASN A 82 -6.73 13.94 -22.81
N ALA A 83 -7.11 15.01 -22.12
CA ALA A 83 -6.19 15.74 -21.25
C ALA A 83 -5.74 14.87 -20.06
N VAL A 84 -6.66 14.08 -19.48
CA VAL A 84 -6.31 13.15 -18.38
C VAL A 84 -5.46 11.98 -18.88
N LEU A 85 -5.74 11.46 -20.09
CA LEU A 85 -4.91 10.42 -20.70
C LEU A 85 -3.48 10.92 -20.90
N LEU A 86 -3.31 12.08 -21.52
CA LEU A 86 -1.99 12.67 -21.78
C LEU A 86 -1.24 12.92 -20.46
N LEU A 87 -1.89 13.56 -19.49
CA LEU A 87 -1.30 13.83 -18.17
C LEU A 87 -0.88 12.55 -17.48
N GLY A 88 -1.77 11.55 -17.41
CA GLY A 88 -1.52 10.29 -16.73
C GLY A 88 -0.38 9.48 -17.36
N VAL A 89 -0.33 9.44 -18.71
CA VAL A 89 0.75 8.77 -19.45
C VAL A 89 2.08 9.50 -19.23
N LEU A 90 2.11 10.83 -19.38
CA LEU A 90 3.34 11.63 -19.18
C LEU A 90 3.88 11.46 -17.76
N LEU A 91 3.03 11.58 -16.72
CA LEU A 91 3.46 11.40 -15.34
C LEU A 91 4.00 9.98 -15.10
N SER A 92 3.37 8.96 -15.67
CA SER A 92 3.81 7.57 -15.53
C SER A 92 5.15 7.32 -16.22
N VAL A 93 5.31 7.76 -17.47
CA VAL A 93 6.54 7.57 -18.26
C VAL A 93 7.69 8.34 -17.64
N ILE A 94 7.49 9.62 -17.31
CA ILE A 94 8.52 10.45 -16.68
C ILE A 94 8.90 9.86 -15.32
N GLY A 95 7.93 9.43 -14.52
CA GLY A 95 8.20 8.84 -13.20
C GLY A 95 8.98 7.53 -13.29
N LEU A 96 8.66 6.63 -14.23
CA LEU A 96 9.40 5.38 -14.44
C LEU A 96 10.81 5.64 -14.97
N ALA A 97 10.95 6.55 -15.93
CA ALA A 97 12.27 6.96 -16.45
C ALA A 97 13.11 7.59 -15.33
N TRP A 98 12.51 8.44 -14.50
CA TRP A 98 13.19 9.03 -13.34
C TRP A 98 13.69 7.97 -12.36
N LEU A 99 12.85 6.99 -12.00
CA LEU A 99 13.25 5.89 -11.13
C LEU A 99 14.37 5.05 -11.75
N LEU A 100 14.31 4.82 -13.08
CA LEU A 100 15.32 4.03 -13.79
C LEU A 100 16.70 4.71 -13.80
N PHE A 101 16.74 6.00 -14.13
CA PHE A 101 18.01 6.71 -14.36
C PHE A 101 18.56 7.41 -13.11
N ALA A 102 17.68 7.84 -12.19
CA ALA A 102 18.10 8.57 -10.99
C ALA A 102 18.10 7.72 -9.71
N VAL A 103 17.57 6.47 -9.77
CA VAL A 103 17.55 5.56 -8.62
C VAL A 103 18.19 4.22 -8.99
N ASN A 104 17.43 3.26 -9.49
CA ASN A 104 17.92 1.99 -10.02
C ASN A 104 16.84 1.24 -10.80
N ALA A 105 17.28 0.28 -11.64
CA ALA A 105 16.40 -0.51 -12.50
C ALA A 105 15.38 -1.36 -11.70
N LEU A 106 15.76 -1.89 -10.53
CA LEU A 106 14.88 -2.70 -9.69
C LEU A 106 13.70 -1.88 -9.16
N THR A 107 13.95 -0.67 -8.68
CA THR A 107 12.89 0.24 -8.20
C THR A 107 11.98 0.68 -9.34
N ALA A 108 12.53 0.97 -10.52
CA ALA A 108 11.74 1.28 -11.70
C ALA A 108 10.85 0.10 -12.13
N MET A 109 11.39 -1.13 -12.10
CA MET A 109 10.62 -2.35 -12.39
C MET A 109 9.47 -2.55 -11.40
N LEU A 110 9.71 -2.39 -10.10
CA LEU A 110 8.66 -2.47 -9.07
C LEU A 110 7.60 -1.38 -9.27
N GLY A 111 8.00 -0.18 -9.67
CA GLY A 111 7.09 0.91 -10.05
C GLY A 111 6.23 0.56 -11.27
N ALA A 112 6.83 -0.04 -12.30
CA ALA A 112 6.12 -0.52 -13.48
C ALA A 112 5.12 -1.65 -13.14
N VAL A 113 5.53 -2.61 -12.29
CA VAL A 113 4.65 -3.68 -11.79
C VAL A 113 3.49 -3.09 -10.99
N THR A 114 3.76 -2.09 -10.15
CA THR A 114 2.71 -1.39 -9.39
C THR A 114 1.70 -0.74 -10.33
N LEU A 115 2.17 0.03 -11.30
CA LEU A 115 1.32 0.71 -12.29
C LEU A 115 0.49 -0.29 -13.11
N ALA A 116 1.15 -1.30 -13.66
CA ALA A 116 0.50 -2.31 -14.51
C ALA A 116 -0.53 -3.14 -13.74
N SER A 117 -0.18 -3.65 -12.56
CA SER A 117 -1.10 -4.44 -11.73
C SER A 117 -2.30 -3.61 -11.26
N TYR A 118 -2.09 -2.32 -10.95
CA TYR A 118 -3.17 -1.43 -10.54
C TYR A 118 -4.14 -1.12 -11.69
N LEU A 119 -3.63 -0.77 -12.87
CA LEU A 119 -4.46 -0.34 -13.99
C LEU A 119 -5.08 -1.50 -14.76
N PHE A 120 -4.28 -2.54 -15.07
CA PHE A 120 -4.70 -3.60 -15.99
C PHE A 120 -5.20 -4.87 -15.31
N VAL A 121 -4.91 -5.06 -14.02
CA VAL A 121 -5.39 -6.22 -13.26
C VAL A 121 -6.46 -5.80 -12.26
N TYR A 122 -6.11 -4.98 -11.27
CA TYR A 122 -7.05 -4.60 -10.20
C TYR A 122 -8.26 -3.82 -10.70
N THR A 123 -8.06 -2.78 -11.53
CA THR A 123 -9.16 -1.91 -11.98
C THR A 123 -10.24 -2.66 -12.75
N PRO A 124 -9.92 -3.55 -13.72
CA PRO A 124 -10.93 -4.38 -14.38
C PRO A 124 -11.58 -5.41 -13.45
N LEU A 125 -10.81 -6.03 -12.55
CA LEU A 125 -11.31 -7.07 -11.65
C LEU A 125 -12.37 -6.59 -10.66
N LYS A 126 -12.45 -5.29 -10.39
CA LYS A 126 -13.55 -4.71 -9.57
C LYS A 126 -14.94 -5.08 -10.07
N ARG A 127 -15.08 -5.33 -11.37
CA ARG A 127 -16.36 -5.65 -12.03
C ARG A 127 -16.60 -7.15 -12.13
N VAL A 128 -15.55 -7.94 -12.00
CA VAL A 128 -15.59 -9.38 -12.34
C VAL A 128 -15.65 -10.24 -11.08
N THR A 129 -14.90 -9.93 -10.04
CA THR A 129 -14.76 -10.82 -8.89
C THR A 129 -14.67 -10.09 -7.58
N VAL A 130 -15.14 -10.75 -6.49
CA VAL A 130 -14.99 -10.28 -5.10
C VAL A 130 -13.53 -10.31 -4.60
N LEU A 131 -12.64 -11.02 -5.32
CA LEU A 131 -11.20 -11.08 -5.00
C LEU A 131 -10.46 -9.79 -5.37
N ASN A 132 -11.13 -8.85 -6.06
CA ASN A 132 -10.53 -7.58 -6.46
C ASN A 132 -9.81 -6.86 -5.32
N THR A 133 -10.35 -6.92 -4.10
CA THR A 133 -9.74 -6.27 -2.93
C THR A 133 -8.38 -6.87 -2.59
N ALA A 134 -8.25 -8.21 -2.60
CA ALA A 134 -6.98 -8.88 -2.35
C ALA A 134 -5.97 -8.61 -3.47
N VAL A 135 -6.42 -8.63 -4.72
CA VAL A 135 -5.58 -8.28 -5.88
C VAL A 135 -5.14 -6.81 -5.82
N GLY A 136 -6.04 -5.91 -5.44
CA GLY A 136 -5.75 -4.49 -5.28
C GLY A 136 -4.80 -4.17 -4.12
N ALA A 137 -4.73 -5.05 -3.11
CA ALA A 137 -3.77 -4.91 -2.03
C ALA A 137 -2.32 -5.14 -2.48
N VAL A 138 -2.08 -5.86 -3.58
CA VAL A 138 -0.72 -6.07 -4.13
C VAL A 138 -0.08 -4.74 -4.55
N PRO A 139 -0.62 -3.97 -5.52
CA PRO A 139 -0.04 -2.68 -5.89
C PRO A 139 0.01 -1.68 -4.73
N GLY A 140 -0.95 -1.73 -3.81
CA GLY A 140 -0.96 -0.87 -2.61
C GLY A 140 0.13 -1.20 -1.59
N SER A 141 0.74 -2.39 -1.65
CA SER A 141 1.80 -2.85 -0.73
C SER A 141 3.21 -2.75 -1.31
N LEU A 142 3.35 -2.49 -2.60
CA LEU A 142 4.64 -2.36 -3.27
C LEU A 142 5.45 -1.11 -2.88
N PRO A 143 4.85 0.05 -2.54
CA PRO A 143 5.60 1.27 -2.25
C PRO A 143 6.70 1.13 -1.19
N PRO A 144 6.49 0.54 -0.01
CA PRO A 144 7.58 0.37 0.96
C PRO A 144 8.66 -0.60 0.47
N LEU A 145 8.30 -1.62 -0.34
CA LEU A 145 9.26 -2.50 -0.98
C LEU A 145 10.08 -1.74 -2.05
N MET A 146 9.46 -0.82 -2.79
CA MET A 146 10.17 0.08 -3.72
C MET A 146 11.18 0.96 -2.97
N GLY A 147 10.78 1.54 -1.84
CA GLY A 147 11.68 2.32 -0.99
C GLY A 147 12.86 1.48 -0.49
N TRP A 148 12.60 0.27 0.00
CA TRP A 148 13.65 -0.69 0.40
C TRP A 148 14.60 -1.01 -0.76
N ALA A 149 14.06 -1.37 -1.92
CA ALA A 149 14.85 -1.70 -3.11
C ALA A 149 15.67 -0.52 -3.62
N ALA A 150 15.16 0.71 -3.47
CA ALA A 150 15.90 1.92 -3.82
C ALA A 150 17.13 2.12 -2.95
N ALA A 151 17.00 1.89 -1.64
CA ALA A 151 18.09 2.07 -0.67
C ALA A 151 19.13 0.94 -0.71
N THR A 152 18.70 -0.30 -0.99
CA THR A 152 19.57 -1.50 -0.84
C THR A 152 19.99 -2.12 -2.17
N GLY A 153 19.35 -1.75 -3.28
CA GLY A 153 19.55 -2.39 -4.58
C GLY A 153 18.99 -3.82 -4.66
N THR A 154 18.30 -4.32 -3.63
CA THR A 154 17.84 -5.70 -3.54
C THR A 154 16.43 -5.82 -2.98
N VAL A 155 15.81 -6.99 -3.22
CA VAL A 155 14.56 -7.40 -2.57
C VAL A 155 14.88 -8.49 -1.55
N SER A 156 14.82 -8.16 -0.28
CA SER A 156 15.15 -9.07 0.83
C SER A 156 13.93 -9.40 1.69
N ALA A 157 14.08 -10.31 2.65
CA ALA A 157 13.04 -10.65 3.63
C ALA A 157 12.52 -9.43 4.40
N HIS A 158 13.38 -8.43 4.68
CA HIS A 158 13.00 -7.18 5.33
C HIS A 158 12.03 -6.36 4.47
N GLY A 159 12.34 -6.20 3.18
CA GLY A 159 11.45 -5.51 2.23
C GLY A 159 10.11 -6.25 2.08
N TRP A 160 10.13 -7.57 2.01
CA TRP A 160 8.92 -8.38 1.98
C TRP A 160 8.11 -8.31 3.27
N ALA A 161 8.74 -8.16 4.44
CA ALA A 161 8.02 -7.94 5.70
C ALA A 161 7.23 -6.60 5.66
N LEU A 162 7.83 -5.53 5.13
CA LEU A 162 7.15 -4.25 4.96
C LEU A 162 5.98 -4.35 3.97
N PHE A 163 6.18 -5.03 2.85
CA PHE A 163 5.10 -5.34 1.90
C PHE A 163 3.96 -6.08 2.58
N ALA A 164 4.26 -7.15 3.33
CA ALA A 164 3.26 -8.00 3.97
C ALA A 164 2.47 -7.24 5.05
N VAL A 165 3.13 -6.37 5.85
CA VAL A 165 2.44 -5.49 6.81
C VAL A 165 1.39 -4.64 6.10
N LEU A 166 1.74 -3.97 5.01
CA LEU A 166 0.79 -3.16 4.27
C LEU A 166 -0.29 -4.00 3.60
N PHE A 167 0.06 -5.16 3.05
CA PHE A 167 -0.89 -6.06 2.40
C PHE A 167 -2.00 -6.48 3.36
N PHE A 168 -1.65 -6.98 4.53
CA PHE A 168 -2.63 -7.43 5.51
C PHE A 168 -3.35 -6.27 6.21
N TRP A 169 -2.69 -5.11 6.38
CA TRP A 169 -3.33 -3.91 6.91
C TRP A 169 -4.45 -3.38 6.01
N GLN A 170 -4.25 -3.37 4.70
CA GLN A 170 -5.25 -2.88 3.75
C GLN A 170 -6.54 -3.70 3.76
N MET A 171 -6.47 -5.00 4.05
CA MET A 171 -7.63 -5.87 3.95
C MET A 171 -8.77 -5.48 4.91
N PRO A 172 -8.59 -5.38 6.25
CA PRO A 172 -9.65 -4.92 7.14
C PRO A 172 -10.07 -3.47 6.86
N HIS A 173 -9.14 -2.61 6.44
CA HIS A 173 -9.43 -1.25 6.01
C HIS A 173 -10.41 -1.22 4.83
N PHE A 174 -10.15 -1.99 3.79
CA PHE A 174 -11.02 -2.09 2.62
C PHE A 174 -12.34 -2.81 2.91
N MET A 175 -12.36 -3.80 3.81
CA MET A 175 -13.61 -4.42 4.24
C MET A 175 -14.52 -3.40 4.92
N ALA A 176 -13.97 -2.54 5.77
CA ALA A 176 -14.72 -1.46 6.41
C ALA A 176 -15.27 -0.45 5.38
N ILE A 177 -14.46 0.00 4.41
CA ILE A 177 -14.89 0.89 3.32
C ILE A 177 -15.96 0.22 2.47
N ALA A 178 -15.75 -1.03 2.06
CA ALA A 178 -16.69 -1.77 1.23
C ALA A 178 -18.05 -1.94 1.92
N TRP A 179 -18.06 -2.11 3.24
CA TRP A 179 -19.29 -2.16 4.02
C TRP A 179 -19.99 -0.80 4.11
N LEU A 180 -19.26 0.27 4.35
CA LEU A 180 -19.80 1.64 4.46
C LEU A 180 -20.43 2.13 3.15
N TYR A 181 -19.87 1.75 2.01
CA TYR A 181 -20.29 2.21 0.67
C TYR A 181 -20.87 1.09 -0.19
N ARG A 182 -21.40 0.01 0.42
CA ARG A 182 -21.86 -1.18 -0.29
C ARG A 182 -22.93 -0.87 -1.35
N ASP A 183 -23.85 0.04 -1.04
CA ASP A 183 -24.95 0.42 -1.93
C ASP A 183 -24.44 1.23 -3.14
N ASP A 184 -23.47 2.14 -2.92
CA ASP A 184 -22.83 2.91 -3.98
C ASP A 184 -22.05 2.01 -4.92
N TYR A 185 -21.28 1.04 -4.37
CA TYR A 185 -20.54 0.07 -5.17
C TYR A 185 -21.47 -0.83 -6.00
N SER A 186 -22.57 -1.31 -5.42
CA SER A 186 -23.57 -2.10 -6.13
C SER A 186 -24.20 -1.32 -7.28
N LYS A 187 -24.59 -0.06 -7.07
CA LYS A 187 -25.16 0.83 -8.11
C LYS A 187 -24.18 1.06 -9.26
N ALA A 188 -22.88 1.14 -8.95
CA ALA A 188 -21.83 1.30 -9.95
C ALA A 188 -21.49 0.00 -10.69
N GLY A 189 -22.03 -1.15 -10.30
CA GLY A 189 -21.75 -2.45 -10.91
C GLY A 189 -20.44 -3.08 -10.44
N TYR A 190 -19.89 -2.64 -9.31
CA TYR A 190 -18.71 -3.25 -8.72
C TYR A 190 -19.04 -4.49 -7.89
N ARG A 191 -18.30 -5.57 -8.08
CA ARG A 191 -18.44 -6.82 -7.33
C ARG A 191 -17.59 -6.81 -6.06
N MET A 192 -18.01 -6.03 -5.06
CA MET A 192 -17.36 -6.05 -3.75
C MET A 192 -17.89 -7.19 -2.89
N LEU A 193 -17.07 -7.72 -1.97
CA LEU A 193 -17.49 -8.80 -1.06
C LEU A 193 -18.75 -8.39 -0.28
N SER A 194 -18.82 -7.16 0.20
CA SER A 194 -19.97 -6.60 0.94
C SER A 194 -21.27 -6.54 0.11
N GLY A 195 -21.18 -6.49 -1.22
CA GLY A 195 -22.35 -6.48 -2.11
C GLY A 195 -23.02 -7.86 -2.28
N VAL A 196 -22.29 -8.96 -1.99
CA VAL A 196 -22.77 -10.34 -2.05
C VAL A 196 -22.87 -11.01 -0.68
N ASP A 197 -22.81 -10.23 0.39
CA ASP A 197 -22.76 -10.64 1.78
C ASP A 197 -23.80 -9.81 2.60
N PRO A 198 -25.10 -10.17 2.50
CA PRO A 198 -26.17 -9.36 3.08
C PRO A 198 -26.06 -9.18 4.59
N ASP A 199 -25.63 -10.22 5.31
CA ASP A 199 -25.50 -10.25 6.76
C ASP A 199 -24.12 -9.80 7.27
N GLY A 200 -23.17 -9.54 6.39
CA GLY A 200 -21.82 -9.06 6.72
C GLY A 200 -20.88 -10.11 7.32
N ARG A 201 -21.31 -11.36 7.45
CA ARG A 201 -20.50 -12.41 8.09
C ARG A 201 -19.20 -12.71 7.35
N ARG A 202 -19.24 -12.78 6.02
CA ARG A 202 -18.04 -13.05 5.20
C ARG A 202 -17.08 -11.86 5.19
N THR A 203 -17.63 -10.66 5.13
CA THR A 203 -16.86 -9.40 5.20
C THR A 203 -16.16 -9.27 6.55
N ALA A 204 -16.87 -9.53 7.63
CA ALA A 204 -16.33 -9.50 8.98
C ALA A 204 -15.30 -10.61 9.24
N ALA A 205 -15.57 -11.84 8.80
CA ALA A 205 -14.60 -12.94 8.89
C ALA A 205 -13.32 -12.64 8.12
N SER A 206 -13.43 -12.00 6.94
CA SER A 206 -12.27 -11.53 6.20
C SER A 206 -11.49 -10.45 6.97
N ALA A 207 -12.18 -9.50 7.59
CA ALA A 207 -11.52 -8.47 8.41
C ALA A 207 -10.76 -9.10 9.59
N ILE A 208 -11.39 -10.00 10.35
CA ILE A 208 -10.74 -10.69 11.49
C ILE A 208 -9.52 -11.49 11.03
N ARG A 209 -9.67 -12.37 10.04
CA ARG A 209 -8.60 -13.23 9.55
C ARG A 209 -7.37 -12.43 9.11
N ASN A 210 -7.60 -11.36 8.37
CA ASN A 210 -6.50 -10.52 7.89
C ASN A 210 -5.90 -9.65 9.01
N THR A 211 -6.67 -9.25 10.03
CA THR A 211 -6.13 -8.55 11.20
C THR A 211 -5.27 -9.49 12.07
N ILE A 212 -5.66 -10.77 12.21
CA ILE A 212 -4.83 -11.78 12.87
C ILE A 212 -3.52 -11.99 12.09
N ALA A 213 -3.60 -12.14 10.76
CA ALA A 213 -2.42 -12.24 9.92
C ALA A 213 -1.52 -10.99 10.04
N LEU A 214 -2.11 -9.79 10.06
CA LEU A 214 -1.39 -8.55 10.29
C LEU A 214 -0.66 -8.54 11.64
N LEU A 215 -1.32 -8.96 12.72
CA LEU A 215 -0.70 -9.05 14.05
C LEU A 215 0.55 -9.93 14.01
N VAL A 216 0.45 -11.13 13.41
CA VAL A 216 1.59 -12.05 13.26
C VAL A 216 2.70 -11.45 12.41
N ILE A 217 2.34 -10.93 11.24
CA ILE A 217 3.32 -10.32 10.30
C ILE A 217 4.00 -9.08 10.90
N SER A 218 3.29 -8.31 11.72
CA SER A 218 3.87 -7.14 12.39
C SER A 218 4.96 -7.48 13.42
N LEU A 219 5.14 -8.76 13.76
CA LEU A 219 6.26 -9.19 14.61
C LEU A 219 7.56 -9.41 13.79
N TYR A 220 7.44 -9.64 12.47
CA TYR A 220 8.60 -9.96 11.63
C TYR A 220 9.70 -8.88 11.60
N PRO A 221 9.40 -7.57 11.57
CA PRO A 221 10.45 -6.56 11.65
C PRO A 221 11.35 -6.70 12.88
N TYR A 222 10.79 -7.10 14.03
CA TYR A 222 11.59 -7.43 15.23
C TYR A 222 12.37 -8.72 15.05
N LEU A 223 11.74 -9.80 14.53
CA LEU A 223 12.38 -11.10 14.32
C LEU A 223 13.51 -11.06 13.28
N LEU A 224 13.44 -10.09 12.35
CA LEU A 224 14.46 -9.84 11.33
C LEU A 224 15.51 -8.79 11.79
N ASP A 225 15.53 -8.44 13.06
CA ASP A 225 16.46 -7.44 13.60
C ASP A 225 16.37 -6.03 12.96
N LEU A 226 15.21 -5.70 12.37
CA LEU A 226 14.98 -4.39 11.76
C LEU A 226 14.56 -3.35 12.81
N ALA A 227 13.93 -3.78 13.91
CA ALA A 227 13.45 -2.93 14.99
C ALA A 227 13.65 -3.59 16.36
N GLY A 228 13.61 -2.75 17.40
CA GLY A 228 13.85 -3.16 18.78
C GLY A 228 12.58 -3.60 19.54
N ARG A 229 12.72 -3.68 20.88
CA ARG A 229 11.66 -4.15 21.78
C ARG A 229 10.48 -3.17 21.92
N ALA A 230 10.73 -1.87 21.77
CA ALA A 230 9.66 -0.87 21.85
C ALA A 230 8.67 -1.04 20.66
N TYR A 231 9.22 -1.29 19.44
CA TYR A 231 8.40 -1.65 18.29
C TYR A 231 7.59 -2.93 18.56
N LEU A 232 8.24 -3.99 19.07
CA LEU A 232 7.55 -5.26 19.35
C LEU A 232 6.36 -5.07 20.28
N ALA A 233 6.55 -4.36 21.40
CA ALA A 233 5.49 -4.06 22.37
C ALA A 233 4.35 -3.25 21.70
N GLY A 234 4.67 -2.22 20.93
CA GLY A 234 3.69 -1.43 20.20
C GLY A 234 2.94 -2.24 19.15
N ALA A 235 3.63 -3.09 18.38
CA ALA A 235 3.00 -3.96 17.36
C ALA A 235 1.97 -4.90 17.99
N VAL A 236 2.26 -5.49 19.16
CA VAL A 236 1.31 -6.33 19.91
C VAL A 236 0.13 -5.51 20.40
N VAL A 237 0.38 -4.38 21.08
CA VAL A 237 -0.69 -3.55 21.68
C VAL A 237 -1.62 -2.99 20.61
N PHE A 238 -1.06 -2.39 19.56
CA PHE A 238 -1.86 -1.82 18.47
C PHE A 238 -2.57 -2.89 17.67
N GLY A 239 -1.91 -4.04 17.43
CA GLY A 239 -2.50 -5.18 16.74
C GLY A 239 -3.69 -5.77 17.48
N LEU A 240 -3.59 -5.96 18.81
CA LEU A 240 -4.69 -6.43 19.64
C LEU A 240 -5.85 -5.42 19.71
N ALA A 241 -5.55 -4.12 19.81
CA ALA A 241 -6.57 -3.08 19.76
C ALA A 241 -7.31 -3.06 18.42
N PHE A 242 -6.57 -3.20 17.31
CA PHE A 242 -7.18 -3.28 15.97
C PHE A 242 -8.00 -4.55 15.79
N LEU A 243 -7.53 -5.70 16.29
CA LEU A 243 -8.29 -6.95 16.31
C LEU A 243 -9.59 -6.81 17.13
N GLY A 244 -9.54 -6.14 18.28
CA GLY A 244 -10.73 -5.81 19.06
C GLY A 244 -11.77 -5.05 18.24
N CYS A 245 -11.37 -4.06 17.45
CA CYS A 245 -12.27 -3.34 16.53
C CYS A 245 -12.85 -4.26 15.44
N ALA A 246 -12.05 -5.19 14.89
CA ALA A 246 -12.52 -6.16 13.90
C ALA A 246 -13.54 -7.15 14.51
N ILE A 247 -13.33 -7.60 15.76
CA ILE A 247 -14.27 -8.45 16.49
C ILE A 247 -15.58 -7.70 16.79
N VAL A 248 -15.52 -6.44 17.19
CA VAL A 248 -16.71 -5.60 17.41
C VAL A 248 -17.51 -5.46 16.11
N PHE A 249 -16.83 -5.21 14.98
CA PHE A 249 -17.49 -5.19 13.68
C PHE A 249 -18.12 -6.54 13.31
N ALA A 250 -17.49 -7.66 13.66
CA ALA A 250 -18.03 -8.99 13.38
C ALA A 250 -19.27 -9.36 14.22
N ARG A 251 -19.37 -8.82 15.43
CA ARG A 251 -20.54 -9.03 16.30
C ARG A 251 -21.76 -8.21 15.86
N ASP A 252 -21.52 -7.05 15.30
CA ASP A 252 -22.53 -6.13 14.81
C ASP A 252 -22.03 -5.46 13.52
N PRO A 253 -22.26 -6.06 12.32
CA PRO A 253 -21.88 -5.48 11.04
C PRO A 253 -22.75 -4.27 10.69
N SER A 254 -22.56 -3.16 11.39
CA SER A 254 -23.28 -1.91 11.22
C SER A 254 -22.38 -0.80 10.64
N PRO A 255 -22.94 0.26 10.07
CA PRO A 255 -22.15 1.42 9.63
C PRO A 255 -21.31 2.04 10.76
N LYS A 256 -21.80 1.99 12.00
CA LYS A 256 -21.11 2.52 13.18
C LYS A 256 -19.83 1.73 13.50
N THR A 257 -19.91 0.41 13.52
CA THR A 257 -18.79 -0.46 13.83
C THR A 257 -17.79 -0.54 12.67
N ALA A 258 -18.27 -0.53 11.42
CA ALA A 258 -17.42 -0.40 10.23
C ALA A 258 -16.63 0.93 10.24
N LYS A 259 -17.26 2.04 10.64
CA LYS A 259 -16.60 3.35 10.78
C LYS A 259 -15.52 3.32 11.87
N ARG A 260 -15.76 2.62 12.99
CA ARG A 260 -14.75 2.41 14.04
C ARG A 260 -13.56 1.62 13.52
N LEU A 261 -13.80 0.51 12.82
CA LEU A 261 -12.75 -0.31 12.21
C LEU A 261 -11.93 0.50 11.19
N PHE A 262 -12.59 1.31 10.38
CA PHE A 262 -11.95 2.21 9.42
C PHE A 262 -11.00 3.22 10.11
N PHE A 263 -11.47 3.92 11.15
CA PHE A 263 -10.62 4.88 11.85
C PHE A 263 -9.49 4.20 12.63
N ALA A 264 -9.75 3.02 13.22
CA ALA A 264 -8.72 2.24 13.88
C ALA A 264 -7.60 1.85 12.89
N SER A 265 -7.93 1.49 11.65
CA SER A 265 -6.94 1.19 10.62
C SER A 265 -6.11 2.41 10.21
N ILE A 266 -6.74 3.60 10.11
CA ILE A 266 -6.04 4.85 9.78
C ILE A 266 -5.04 5.24 10.88
N LEU A 267 -5.39 4.97 12.14
CA LEU A 267 -4.51 5.27 13.29
C LEU A 267 -3.39 4.23 13.43
N TYR A 268 -3.71 2.96 13.19
CA TYR A 268 -2.80 1.83 13.33
C TYR A 268 -1.52 1.98 12.49
N LEU A 269 -1.67 2.26 11.20
CA LEU A 269 -0.52 2.25 10.29
C LEU A 269 0.52 3.34 10.60
N PRO A 270 0.17 4.62 10.78
CA PRO A 270 1.14 5.64 11.15
C PRO A 270 1.82 5.38 12.50
N LEU A 271 1.09 4.85 13.49
CA LEU A 271 1.67 4.51 14.78
C LEU A 271 2.68 3.36 14.66
N LEU A 272 2.32 2.30 13.93
CA LEU A 272 3.20 1.15 13.71
C LEU A 272 4.46 1.55 12.93
N LEU A 273 4.30 2.26 11.81
CA LEU A 273 5.42 2.71 10.98
C LEU A 273 6.28 3.77 11.71
N GLY A 274 5.66 4.65 12.48
CA GLY A 274 6.37 5.61 13.32
C GLY A 274 7.26 4.93 14.36
N LEU A 275 6.73 3.93 15.08
CA LEU A 275 7.54 3.11 15.99
C LEU A 275 8.66 2.37 15.28
N LEU A 276 8.39 1.83 14.10
CA LEU A 276 9.38 1.11 13.31
C LEU A 276 10.56 2.02 12.90
N VAL A 277 10.27 3.28 12.59
CA VAL A 277 11.30 4.28 12.25
C VAL A 277 12.09 4.72 13.50
N VAL A 278 11.41 4.96 14.61
CA VAL A 278 12.05 5.43 15.85
C VAL A 278 12.89 4.35 16.52
N ASP A 279 12.43 3.10 16.48
CA ASP A 279 13.07 1.95 17.14
C ASP A 279 13.92 1.11 16.16
N LYS A 280 14.31 1.71 15.01
CA LYS A 280 15.18 1.06 14.01
C LYS A 280 16.51 0.65 14.63
N ASP A 281 16.87 -0.63 14.55
CA ASP A 281 18.14 -1.14 15.05
C ASP A 281 19.29 -0.91 14.04
N THR A 282 19.92 0.27 14.14
CA THR A 282 21.02 0.66 13.26
C THR A 282 22.30 -0.14 13.49
N LYS A 283 22.49 -0.73 14.67
CA LYS A 283 23.73 -1.43 15.03
C LYS A 283 23.84 -2.79 14.36
N LYS A 284 22.70 -3.48 14.15
CA LYS A 284 22.69 -4.83 13.57
C LYS A 284 22.77 -4.84 12.05
N LEU A 285 22.26 -3.81 11.39
CA LEU A 285 22.31 -3.68 9.93
C LEU A 285 23.73 -3.37 9.40
N THR A 286 24.60 -2.82 10.23
CA THR A 286 26.00 -2.45 9.89
C THR A 286 27.05 -3.45 10.37
N ALA A 287 26.65 -4.47 11.15
CA ALA A 287 27.58 -5.49 11.62
C ALA A 287 28.07 -6.35 10.45
N PRO A 288 29.41 -6.54 10.24
CA PRO A 288 29.93 -7.50 9.29
C PRO A 288 29.37 -8.89 9.61
N ARG A 289 28.90 -9.61 8.59
CA ARG A 289 28.46 -11.00 8.80
C ARG A 289 29.64 -11.79 9.40
N PRO A 290 29.44 -12.60 10.46
CA PRO A 290 30.51 -13.42 11.02
C PRO A 290 31.08 -14.32 9.93
N VAL A 291 32.40 -14.41 9.87
CA VAL A 291 33.19 -15.13 8.85
C VAL A 291 32.76 -16.61 8.72
N SER A 292 32.14 -17.19 9.75
CA SER A 292 31.63 -18.56 9.75
C SER A 292 30.52 -18.86 8.72
N GLN A 293 29.85 -17.84 8.16
CA GLN A 293 28.84 -18.05 7.11
C GLN A 293 29.37 -17.82 5.68
N GLN A 294 30.63 -17.44 5.52
CA GLN A 294 31.25 -17.26 4.20
C GLN A 294 31.89 -18.55 3.64
N SER A 295 32.02 -19.60 4.45
CA SER A 295 32.69 -20.84 4.08
C SER A 295 31.81 -21.95 3.51
N GLU A 296 30.51 -21.73 3.33
CA GLU A 296 29.59 -22.75 2.77
C GLU A 296 29.20 -22.52 1.31
N LEU A 297 29.97 -21.78 0.54
CA LEU A 297 29.84 -21.84 -0.92
C LEU A 297 30.61 -23.08 -1.42
N PRO A 298 29.95 -24.13 -1.95
CA PRO A 298 30.65 -25.25 -2.53
C PRO A 298 31.48 -24.75 -3.71
N ALA A 299 32.81 -24.98 -3.63
CA ALA A 299 33.72 -24.77 -4.74
C ALA A 299 33.32 -25.73 -5.88
N LEU A 300 32.58 -25.21 -6.86
CA LEU A 300 32.46 -25.88 -8.16
C LEU A 300 33.79 -25.80 -8.84
N ARG A 301 34.64 -26.82 -8.55
CA ARG A 301 35.77 -27.22 -9.40
C ARG A 301 35.24 -28.28 -10.36
N GLY A 302 35.51 -28.08 -11.62
CA GLY A 302 35.31 -29.02 -12.69
C GLY A 302 35.09 -28.31 -14.00
#